data_288d3cb876818635743dbcc99d18802c
#
_entry.id   288d3cb876818635743dbcc99d18802c
#
_cell.length_a   1.000
_cell.length_b   1.000
_cell.length_c   1.000
_cell.angle_alpha   90.00
_cell.angle_beta   90.00
_cell.angle_gamma   90.00
#
_symmetry.space_group_name_H-M   'P 1'
#
loop_
_entity.id
_entity.type
_entity.pdbx_description
1 polymer ?
#
loop_
_entity_poly.entity_id
_entity_poly.type
_entity_poly.pdbx_seq_one_letter_code
_entity_poly.pdbx_strand_id
1 'polypeptide(L)'
;MIKLVIFDLDGTLLYTVEDIAAATNHALKLYGYPTHPSSVIATFIGNGINKLFERALPHGEKSEENVLKIRKAFIPYYNEHGRDYTRPFPGIKELLQFLSERNIKIAVASNKYQQATTTLIEHYFPEIEFVAVLGQRDGIATKPDATIVEQILLAANISAEDRDSILYIGDSGVDMQTAINAKVKAIGVTWGCRPRSELAKFSPKWIVDTTKEIEEIVESHK
;
A
#
# COMPACT_ATOMS: atom_id res chain seq x y z
N MET A 1 17.95 -14.65 -9.99
CA MET A 1 16.95 -13.99 -10.87
C MET A 1 15.69 -13.66 -10.06
N ILE A 2 15.14 -12.45 -10.14
CA ILE A 2 13.88 -12.07 -9.50
C ILE A 2 12.70 -12.72 -10.24
N LYS A 3 11.78 -13.33 -9.48
CA LYS A 3 10.59 -14.02 -10.01
C LYS A 3 9.29 -13.27 -9.72
N LEU A 4 9.24 -12.49 -8.63
CA LEU A 4 8.06 -11.77 -8.17
C LEU A 4 8.44 -10.44 -7.52
N VAL A 5 7.66 -9.41 -7.86
CA VAL A 5 7.70 -8.10 -7.17
C VAL A 5 6.32 -7.83 -6.58
N ILE A 6 6.28 -7.61 -5.27
CA ILE A 6 5.07 -7.28 -4.50
C ILE A 6 5.13 -5.80 -4.14
N PHE A 7 4.10 -5.06 -4.49
CA PHE A 7 4.01 -3.63 -4.19
C PHE A 7 2.96 -3.35 -3.12
N ASP A 8 3.23 -2.41 -2.22
CA ASP A 8 2.15 -1.69 -1.56
C ASP A 8 1.45 -0.75 -2.55
N LEU A 9 0.28 -0.23 -2.18
CA LEU A 9 -0.53 0.64 -3.03
C LEU A 9 -0.39 2.12 -2.64
N ASP A 10 -0.91 2.49 -1.46
CA ASP A 10 -1.02 3.87 -1.00
C ASP A 10 0.38 4.42 -0.62
N GLY A 11 0.91 5.39 -1.35
CA GLY A 11 2.26 5.92 -1.13
C GLY A 11 3.37 5.17 -1.89
N THR A 12 3.06 4.07 -2.54
CA THR A 12 4.02 3.27 -3.32
C THR A 12 3.70 3.29 -4.82
N LEU A 13 2.60 2.68 -5.24
CA LEU A 13 2.12 2.74 -6.62
C LEU A 13 1.35 4.02 -6.92
N LEU A 14 0.49 4.44 -5.99
CA LEU A 14 -0.43 5.56 -6.17
C LEU A 14 -0.26 6.61 -5.07
N TYR A 15 -0.29 7.89 -5.49
CA TYR A 15 -0.49 9.03 -4.61
C TYR A 15 -1.99 9.16 -4.31
N THR A 16 -2.42 8.75 -3.13
CA THR A 16 -3.84 8.63 -2.75
C THR A 16 -4.23 9.56 -1.61
N VAL A 17 -3.28 10.30 -1.05
CA VAL A 17 -3.43 11.05 0.20
C VAL A 17 -4.57 12.06 0.16
N GLU A 18 -4.73 12.79 -0.95
CA GLU A 18 -5.73 13.86 -1.06
C GLU A 18 -7.14 13.31 -1.03
N ASP A 19 -7.41 12.21 -1.75
CA ASP A 19 -8.74 11.60 -1.77
C ASP A 19 -9.07 10.92 -0.44
N ILE A 20 -8.09 10.28 0.19
CA ILE A 20 -8.24 9.73 1.55
C ILE A 20 -8.53 10.85 2.55
N ALA A 21 -7.84 11.99 2.44
CA ALA A 21 -8.05 13.15 3.31
C ALA A 21 -9.43 13.78 3.10
N ALA A 22 -9.84 13.96 1.83
CA ALA A 22 -11.15 14.49 1.49
C ALA A 22 -12.28 13.62 2.06
N ALA A 23 -12.21 12.29 1.86
CA ALA A 23 -13.21 11.35 2.35
C ALA A 23 -13.21 11.24 3.89
N THR A 24 -12.04 11.27 4.53
CA THR A 24 -11.94 11.29 5.99
C THR A 24 -12.56 12.55 6.56
N ASN A 25 -12.24 13.70 6.00
CA ASN A 25 -12.77 14.99 6.43
C ASN A 25 -14.27 15.13 6.16
N HIS A 26 -14.78 14.57 5.04
CA HIS A 26 -16.20 14.47 4.78
C HIS A 26 -16.91 13.71 5.91
N ALA A 27 -16.40 12.52 6.25
CA ALA A 27 -16.98 11.70 7.30
C ALA A 27 -16.91 12.35 8.69
N LEU A 28 -15.78 13.00 9.02
CA LEU A 28 -15.63 13.74 10.28
C LEU A 28 -16.64 14.88 10.41
N LYS A 29 -16.79 15.71 9.34
CA LYS A 29 -17.75 16.82 9.28
C LYS A 29 -19.20 16.35 9.48
N LEU A 30 -19.57 15.23 8.89
CA LEU A 30 -20.93 14.69 8.99
C LEU A 30 -21.34 14.42 10.45
N TYR A 31 -20.37 14.07 11.29
CA TYR A 31 -20.60 13.80 12.73
C TYR A 31 -20.13 14.94 13.66
N GLY A 32 -19.82 16.11 13.11
CA GLY A 32 -19.44 17.29 13.89
C GLY A 32 -18.03 17.24 14.47
N TYR A 33 -17.17 16.35 14.00
CA TYR A 33 -15.77 16.28 14.44
C TYR A 33 -14.87 17.26 13.67
N PRO A 34 -13.76 17.72 14.30
CA PRO A 34 -12.78 18.57 13.64
C PRO A 34 -12.10 17.83 12.46
N THR A 35 -11.79 18.58 11.42
CA THR A 35 -11.07 18.08 10.24
C THR A 35 -9.56 18.25 10.38
N HIS A 36 -8.81 17.56 9.52
CA HIS A 36 -7.35 17.59 9.49
C HIS A 36 -6.83 18.00 8.11
N PRO A 37 -5.69 18.73 8.03
CA PRO A 37 -4.97 18.92 6.76
C PRO A 37 -4.54 17.56 6.17
N SER A 38 -4.41 17.49 4.83
CA SER A 38 -3.97 16.25 4.14
C SER A 38 -2.61 15.75 4.67
N SER A 39 -1.70 16.68 5.00
CA SER A 39 -0.39 16.32 5.57
C SER A 39 -0.48 15.61 6.92
N VAL A 40 -1.50 15.90 7.72
CA VAL A 40 -1.77 15.19 8.98
C VAL A 40 -2.40 13.84 8.70
N ILE A 41 -3.40 13.78 7.80
CA ILE A 41 -4.02 12.51 7.38
C ILE A 41 -2.98 11.54 6.80
N ALA A 42 -2.00 12.04 6.04
CA ALA A 42 -0.90 11.23 5.51
C ALA A 42 -0.16 10.45 6.62
N THR A 43 -0.03 11.03 7.82
CA THR A 43 0.61 10.34 8.96
C THR A 43 -0.26 9.22 9.56
N PHE A 44 -1.55 9.20 9.27
CA PHE A 44 -2.49 8.20 9.79
C PHE A 44 -2.62 6.97 8.89
N ILE A 45 -2.23 7.09 7.60
CA ILE A 45 -2.31 6.04 6.57
C ILE A 45 -1.29 4.91 6.86
N GLY A 46 -1.60 3.69 6.39
CA GLY A 46 -0.69 2.52 6.38
C GLY A 46 -1.16 1.34 7.25
N ASN A 47 -1.93 1.57 8.32
CA ASN A 47 -2.37 0.51 9.23
C ASN A 47 -3.86 0.11 9.05
N GLY A 48 -4.41 0.36 7.87
CA GLY A 48 -5.81 0.08 7.57
C GLY A 48 -6.78 1.19 8.00
N ILE A 49 -8.00 1.08 7.46
CA ILE A 49 -9.01 2.14 7.52
C ILE A 49 -9.48 2.43 8.96
N ASN A 50 -9.64 1.41 9.81
CA ASN A 50 -10.11 1.61 11.18
C ASN A 50 -9.07 2.38 12.01
N LYS A 51 -7.76 2.09 11.83
CA LYS A 51 -6.69 2.82 12.50
C LYS A 51 -6.56 4.26 12.01
N LEU A 52 -6.82 4.52 10.74
CA LEU A 52 -6.92 5.88 10.21
C LEU A 52 -7.99 6.67 10.95
N PHE A 53 -9.19 6.11 11.12
CA PHE A 53 -10.28 6.80 11.81
C PHE A 53 -10.03 6.96 13.30
N GLU A 54 -9.48 5.94 13.97
CA GLU A 54 -9.09 6.03 15.38
C GLU A 54 -8.08 7.18 15.61
N ARG A 55 -7.14 7.39 14.67
CA ARG A 55 -6.17 8.49 14.73
C ARG A 55 -6.81 9.84 14.43
N ALA A 56 -7.75 9.89 13.51
CA ALA A 56 -8.43 11.10 13.10
C ALA A 56 -9.47 11.62 14.12
N LEU A 57 -10.04 10.74 14.93
CA LEU A 57 -11.01 11.12 15.97
C LEU A 57 -10.32 11.85 17.14
N PRO A 58 -11.01 12.84 17.76
CA PRO A 58 -10.52 13.53 18.96
C PRO A 58 -10.23 12.58 20.11
N HIS A 59 -9.39 13.03 21.04
CA HIS A 59 -9.16 12.31 22.30
C HIS A 59 -10.48 12.17 23.05
N GLY A 60 -10.83 10.96 23.48
CA GLY A 60 -12.11 10.64 24.15
C GLY A 60 -13.20 10.11 23.20
N GLU A 61 -13.07 10.32 21.88
CA GLU A 61 -14.07 9.88 20.89
C GLU A 61 -13.62 8.61 20.10
N LYS A 62 -12.51 7.99 20.48
CA LYS A 62 -11.87 6.87 19.76
C LYS A 62 -12.51 5.50 20.06
N SER A 63 -13.81 5.46 20.36
CA SER A 63 -14.52 4.20 20.57
C SER A 63 -14.69 3.44 19.26
N GLU A 64 -14.81 2.12 19.33
CA GLU A 64 -15.10 1.27 18.17
C GLU A 64 -16.39 1.72 17.47
N GLU A 65 -17.41 2.10 18.22
CA GLU A 65 -18.66 2.62 17.67
C GLU A 65 -18.45 3.86 16.82
N ASN A 66 -17.67 4.83 17.28
CA ASN A 66 -17.37 6.04 16.52
C ASN A 66 -16.51 5.75 15.30
N VAL A 67 -15.52 4.85 15.41
CA VAL A 67 -14.73 4.38 14.27
C VAL A 67 -15.63 3.78 13.18
N LEU A 68 -16.59 2.95 13.56
CA LEU A 68 -17.54 2.34 12.63
C LEU A 68 -18.51 3.37 12.02
N LYS A 69 -18.94 4.39 12.77
CA LYS A 69 -19.71 5.52 12.21
C LYS A 69 -18.94 6.27 11.14
N ILE A 70 -17.67 6.62 11.40
CA ILE A 70 -16.82 7.29 10.41
C ILE A 70 -16.62 6.39 9.19
N ARG A 71 -16.34 5.10 9.38
CA ARG A 71 -16.20 4.13 8.28
C ARG A 71 -17.44 4.08 7.40
N LYS A 72 -18.64 4.09 8.00
CA LYS A 72 -19.92 4.04 7.27
C LYS A 72 -20.13 5.26 6.37
N ALA A 73 -19.66 6.43 6.77
CA ALA A 73 -19.73 7.64 5.97
C ALA A 73 -18.58 7.75 4.95
N PHE A 74 -17.39 7.29 5.31
CA PHE A 74 -16.20 7.33 4.47
C PHE A 74 -16.34 6.46 3.21
N ILE A 75 -16.76 5.20 3.36
CA ILE A 75 -16.73 4.22 2.26
C ILE A 75 -17.54 4.68 1.05
N PRO A 76 -18.81 5.10 1.16
CA PRO A 76 -19.59 5.57 0.00
C PRO A 76 -18.93 6.76 -0.68
N TYR A 77 -18.48 7.75 0.10
CA TYR A 77 -17.84 8.94 -0.44
C TYR A 77 -16.52 8.60 -1.15
N TYR A 78 -15.67 7.77 -0.53
CA TYR A 78 -14.41 7.36 -1.14
C TYR A 78 -14.60 6.52 -2.41
N ASN A 79 -15.62 5.67 -2.46
CA ASN A 79 -15.94 4.89 -3.67
C ASN A 79 -16.30 5.79 -4.85
N GLU A 80 -16.93 6.93 -4.61
CA GLU A 80 -17.30 7.92 -5.64
C GLU A 80 -16.11 8.84 -5.99
N HIS A 81 -15.40 9.36 -4.97
CA HIS A 81 -14.42 10.44 -5.08
C HIS A 81 -12.95 9.99 -4.92
N GLY A 82 -12.68 8.70 -4.73
CA GLY A 82 -11.31 8.20 -4.45
C GLY A 82 -10.36 8.21 -5.65
N ARG A 83 -10.77 8.86 -6.76
CA ARG A 83 -9.98 9.02 -7.99
C ARG A 83 -9.94 10.47 -8.49
N ASP A 84 -10.39 11.44 -7.69
CA ASP A 84 -10.43 12.84 -8.08
C ASP A 84 -9.02 13.44 -8.14
N TYR A 85 -8.14 13.06 -7.21
CA TYR A 85 -6.75 13.51 -7.12
C TYR A 85 -5.73 12.36 -7.15
N THR A 86 -6.18 11.13 -6.99
CA THR A 86 -5.31 9.95 -7.03
C THR A 86 -4.64 9.82 -8.40
N ARG A 87 -3.36 9.46 -8.40
CA ARG A 87 -2.57 9.25 -9.62
C ARG A 87 -1.38 8.33 -9.36
N PRO A 88 -0.87 7.63 -10.38
CA PRO A 88 0.40 6.91 -10.27
C PRO A 88 1.54 7.87 -9.94
N PHE A 89 2.51 7.39 -9.14
CA PHE A 89 3.76 8.10 -8.98
C PHE A 89 4.57 8.09 -10.30
N PRO A 90 5.44 9.10 -10.52
CA PRO A 90 6.28 9.15 -11.72
C PRO A 90 7.10 7.86 -11.92
N GLY A 91 7.10 7.32 -13.13
CA GLY A 91 7.86 6.14 -13.52
C GLY A 91 7.23 4.79 -13.12
N ILE A 92 6.11 4.77 -12.40
CA ILE A 92 5.46 3.52 -11.96
C ILE A 92 4.90 2.72 -13.15
N LYS A 93 4.26 3.37 -14.11
CA LYS A 93 3.73 2.66 -15.29
C LYS A 93 4.84 2.01 -16.09
N GLU A 94 5.92 2.73 -16.29
CA GLU A 94 7.13 2.27 -16.98
C GLU A 94 7.79 1.10 -16.23
N LEU A 95 7.89 1.19 -14.90
CA LEU A 95 8.42 0.09 -14.08
C LEU A 95 7.56 -1.17 -14.16
N LEU A 96 6.23 -1.04 -14.11
CA LEU A 96 5.33 -2.20 -14.21
C LEU A 96 5.43 -2.85 -15.60
N GLN A 97 5.51 -2.05 -16.66
CA GLN A 97 5.74 -2.54 -18.02
C GLN A 97 7.11 -3.25 -18.15
N PHE A 98 8.18 -2.64 -17.62
CA PHE A 98 9.53 -3.21 -17.58
C PHE A 98 9.54 -4.60 -16.92
N LEU A 99 8.82 -4.79 -15.81
CA LEU A 99 8.69 -6.07 -15.12
C LEU A 99 7.91 -7.09 -15.96
N SER A 100 6.78 -6.66 -16.56
CA SER A 100 5.94 -7.50 -17.42
C SER A 100 6.70 -8.02 -18.64
N GLU A 101 7.46 -7.17 -19.33
CA GLU A 101 8.29 -7.54 -20.50
C GLU A 101 9.36 -8.58 -20.16
N ARG A 102 9.76 -8.66 -18.88
CA ARG A 102 10.74 -9.64 -18.38
C ARG A 102 10.09 -10.89 -17.79
N ASN A 103 8.77 -11.03 -17.90
CA ASN A 103 7.99 -12.12 -17.32
C ASN A 103 8.16 -12.23 -15.80
N ILE A 104 8.43 -11.11 -15.11
CA ILE A 104 8.47 -11.04 -13.67
C ILE A 104 7.03 -10.84 -13.18
N LYS A 105 6.59 -11.74 -12.30
CA LYS A 105 5.24 -11.65 -11.73
C LYS A 105 5.09 -10.40 -10.86
N ILE A 106 3.92 -9.78 -10.92
CA ILE A 106 3.62 -8.55 -10.21
C ILE A 106 2.41 -8.79 -9.31
N ALA A 107 2.48 -8.33 -8.07
CA ALA A 107 1.36 -8.43 -7.13
C ALA A 107 1.23 -7.16 -6.27
N VAL A 108 0.04 -6.99 -5.68
CA VAL A 108 -0.25 -5.89 -4.75
C VAL A 108 -0.63 -6.46 -3.38
N ALA A 109 -0.04 -5.89 -2.33
CA ALA A 109 -0.31 -6.20 -0.93
C ALA A 109 -0.60 -4.91 -0.15
N SER A 110 -1.88 -4.60 0.12
CA SER A 110 -2.27 -3.34 0.75
C SER A 110 -3.13 -3.53 2.00
N ASN A 111 -2.98 -2.62 2.98
CA ASN A 111 -3.91 -2.49 4.11
C ASN A 111 -5.17 -1.67 3.77
N LYS A 112 -5.29 -1.17 2.54
CA LYS A 112 -6.53 -0.58 2.00
C LYS A 112 -7.59 -1.69 1.83
N TYR A 113 -8.87 -1.40 2.08
CA TYR A 113 -9.92 -2.42 1.91
C TYR A 113 -9.99 -2.95 0.47
N GLN A 114 -10.28 -4.25 0.34
CA GLN A 114 -10.15 -5.02 -0.90
C GLN A 114 -10.82 -4.36 -2.11
N GLN A 115 -12.07 -3.91 -1.97
CA GLN A 115 -12.80 -3.33 -3.10
C GLN A 115 -12.09 -2.09 -3.67
N ALA A 116 -11.65 -1.15 -2.81
CA ALA A 116 -10.94 0.03 -3.29
C ALA A 116 -9.57 -0.32 -3.88
N THR A 117 -8.87 -1.31 -3.30
CA THR A 117 -7.60 -1.79 -3.85
C THR A 117 -7.77 -2.28 -5.28
N THR A 118 -8.74 -3.16 -5.52
CA THR A 118 -9.05 -3.71 -6.85
C THR A 118 -9.47 -2.63 -7.82
N THR A 119 -10.43 -1.78 -7.44
CA THR A 119 -10.93 -0.69 -8.30
C THR A 119 -9.83 0.28 -8.76
N LEU A 120 -8.89 0.63 -7.86
CA LEU A 120 -7.78 1.53 -8.22
C LEU A 120 -6.78 0.86 -9.15
N ILE A 121 -6.43 -0.41 -8.92
CA ILE A 121 -5.51 -1.15 -9.80
C ILE A 121 -6.10 -1.31 -11.19
N GLU A 122 -7.36 -1.74 -11.30
CA GLU A 122 -8.06 -1.89 -12.59
C GLU A 122 -8.16 -0.56 -13.35
N HIS A 123 -8.35 0.56 -12.64
CA HIS A 123 -8.47 1.87 -13.26
C HIS A 123 -7.14 2.44 -13.77
N TYR A 124 -6.07 2.35 -12.95
CA TYR A 124 -4.80 3.01 -13.28
C TYR A 124 -3.82 2.14 -14.07
N PHE A 125 -3.98 0.81 -14.00
CA PHE A 125 -3.08 -0.17 -14.62
C PHE A 125 -3.83 -1.28 -15.36
N PRO A 126 -4.80 -0.95 -16.24
CA PRO A 126 -5.66 -1.94 -16.91
C PRO A 126 -4.89 -2.88 -17.85
N GLU A 127 -3.70 -2.49 -18.29
CA GLU A 127 -2.87 -3.26 -19.22
C GLU A 127 -1.85 -4.17 -18.50
N ILE A 128 -1.76 -4.10 -17.17
CA ILE A 128 -0.80 -4.89 -16.38
C ILE A 128 -1.49 -6.11 -15.80
N GLU A 129 -0.92 -7.27 -16.04
CA GLU A 129 -1.37 -8.51 -15.41
C GLU A 129 -0.76 -8.65 -14.01
N PHE A 130 -1.60 -8.56 -12.98
CA PHE A 130 -1.23 -8.82 -11.60
C PHE A 130 -1.62 -10.25 -11.23
N VAL A 131 -0.68 -11.05 -10.73
CA VAL A 131 -0.97 -12.42 -10.27
C VAL A 131 -1.84 -12.44 -9.01
N ALA A 132 -1.83 -11.36 -8.23
CA ALA A 132 -2.71 -11.14 -7.10
C ALA A 132 -2.82 -9.63 -6.79
N VAL A 133 -4.04 -9.18 -6.47
CA VAL A 133 -4.33 -7.83 -5.96
C VAL A 133 -5.07 -7.99 -4.64
N LEU A 134 -4.32 -7.93 -3.55
CA LEU A 134 -4.84 -8.20 -2.22
C LEU A 134 -4.88 -6.93 -1.36
N GLY A 135 -6.09 -6.62 -0.89
CA GLY A 135 -6.36 -5.60 0.12
C GLY A 135 -6.77 -6.21 1.46
N GLN A 136 -7.15 -5.36 2.42
CA GLN A 136 -7.69 -5.79 3.70
C GLN A 136 -9.06 -6.46 3.50
N ARG A 137 -9.24 -7.62 4.14
CA ARG A 137 -10.48 -8.42 4.17
C ARG A 137 -10.79 -8.81 5.61
N ASP A 138 -12.07 -8.93 5.92
CA ASP A 138 -12.50 -9.33 7.26
C ASP A 138 -11.99 -10.75 7.59
N GLY A 139 -11.53 -10.93 8.82
CA GLY A 139 -10.98 -12.21 9.31
C GLY A 139 -9.56 -12.54 8.82
N ILE A 140 -8.95 -11.69 7.98
CA ILE A 140 -7.56 -11.86 7.53
C ILE A 140 -6.66 -10.84 8.24
N ALA A 141 -5.53 -11.32 8.77
CA ALA A 141 -4.55 -10.46 9.42
C ALA A 141 -4.00 -9.42 8.43
N THR A 142 -3.88 -8.17 8.92
CA THR A 142 -3.35 -7.05 8.12
C THR A 142 -1.84 -6.98 8.23
N LYS A 143 -1.17 -6.32 7.27
CA LYS A 143 0.24 -5.95 7.40
C LYS A 143 0.48 -5.26 8.75
N PRO A 144 1.54 -5.57 9.48
CA PRO A 144 2.75 -6.28 9.05
C PRO A 144 2.71 -7.82 9.17
N ASP A 145 1.56 -8.44 9.39
CA ASP A 145 1.47 -9.90 9.35
C ASP A 145 1.84 -10.43 7.94
N ALA A 146 2.55 -11.56 7.90
CA ALA A 146 3.03 -12.15 6.66
C ALA A 146 1.93 -12.80 5.80
N THR A 147 0.74 -13.03 6.35
CA THR A 147 -0.37 -13.78 5.72
C THR A 147 -0.68 -13.29 4.30
N ILE A 148 -0.67 -11.96 4.07
CA ILE A 148 -0.94 -11.40 2.75
C ILE A 148 0.13 -11.80 1.72
N VAL A 149 1.39 -11.87 2.13
CA VAL A 149 2.50 -12.31 1.27
C VAL A 149 2.39 -13.81 1.00
N GLU A 150 2.09 -14.63 2.01
CA GLU A 150 1.89 -16.09 1.84
C GLU A 150 0.78 -16.38 0.82
N GLN A 151 -0.33 -15.64 0.88
CA GLN A 151 -1.41 -15.78 -0.09
C GLN A 151 -0.98 -15.39 -1.51
N ILE A 152 -0.14 -14.35 -1.65
CA ILE A 152 0.41 -13.95 -2.94
C ILE A 152 1.36 -15.03 -3.49
N LEU A 153 2.23 -15.61 -2.66
CA LEU A 153 3.13 -16.68 -3.09
C LEU A 153 2.35 -17.89 -3.61
N LEU A 154 1.28 -18.26 -2.92
CA LEU A 154 0.39 -19.33 -3.35
C LEU A 154 -0.24 -19.00 -4.72
N ALA A 155 -0.82 -17.80 -4.88
CA ALA A 155 -1.43 -17.37 -6.13
C ALA A 155 -0.40 -17.28 -7.28
N ALA A 156 0.82 -16.87 -6.96
CA ALA A 156 1.92 -16.80 -7.91
C ALA A 156 2.56 -18.17 -8.23
N ASN A 157 2.16 -19.24 -7.53
CA ASN A 157 2.80 -20.55 -7.63
C ASN A 157 4.33 -20.47 -7.42
N ILE A 158 4.75 -19.78 -6.34
CA ILE A 158 6.14 -19.60 -5.95
C ILE A 158 6.41 -20.36 -4.66
N SER A 159 7.44 -21.23 -4.67
CA SER A 159 7.85 -21.99 -3.50
C SER A 159 8.37 -21.10 -2.37
N ALA A 160 8.16 -21.53 -1.13
CA ALA A 160 8.76 -20.89 0.03
C ALA A 160 10.31 -20.88 0.01
N GLU A 161 10.93 -21.78 -0.74
CA GLU A 161 12.39 -21.86 -0.93
C GLU A 161 12.91 -20.76 -1.85
N ASP A 162 12.04 -20.18 -2.69
CA ASP A 162 12.36 -19.15 -3.67
C ASP A 162 12.29 -17.72 -3.11
N ARG A 163 12.14 -17.52 -1.79
CA ARG A 163 11.95 -16.19 -1.16
C ARG A 163 13.05 -15.19 -1.51
N ASP A 164 14.26 -15.66 -1.76
CA ASP A 164 15.37 -14.82 -2.24
C ASP A 164 15.16 -14.20 -3.62
N SER A 165 14.21 -14.73 -4.40
CA SER A 165 13.81 -14.22 -5.72
C SER A 165 12.64 -13.22 -5.65
N ILE A 166 12.23 -12.81 -4.45
CA ILE A 166 11.07 -11.95 -4.22
C ILE A 166 11.51 -10.59 -3.69
N LEU A 167 10.97 -9.54 -4.29
CA LEU A 167 11.11 -8.17 -3.80
C LEU A 167 9.77 -7.69 -3.26
N TYR A 168 9.79 -7.09 -2.07
CA TYR A 168 8.66 -6.38 -1.49
C TYR A 168 8.97 -4.89 -1.47
N ILE A 169 8.11 -4.08 -2.09
CA ILE A 169 8.32 -2.64 -2.28
C ILE A 169 7.24 -1.87 -1.54
N GLY A 170 7.65 -0.96 -0.67
CA GLY A 170 6.74 -0.12 0.09
C GLY A 170 7.38 1.14 0.65
N ASP A 171 6.55 2.09 1.09
CA ASP A 171 6.98 3.41 1.56
C ASP A 171 6.93 3.58 3.09
N SER A 172 6.60 2.54 3.84
CA SER A 172 6.38 2.64 5.28
C SER A 172 7.09 1.56 6.10
N GLY A 173 7.23 1.83 7.41
CA GLY A 173 7.73 0.82 8.36
C GLY A 173 6.86 -0.43 8.42
N VAL A 174 5.56 -0.33 8.13
CA VAL A 174 4.65 -1.48 8.04
C VAL A 174 5.07 -2.40 6.90
N ASP A 175 5.45 -1.85 5.76
CA ASP A 175 5.90 -2.62 4.59
C ASP A 175 7.23 -3.32 4.87
N MET A 176 8.17 -2.57 5.44
CA MET A 176 9.48 -3.12 5.81
C MET A 176 9.31 -4.28 6.80
N GLN A 177 8.46 -4.11 7.81
CA GLN A 177 8.18 -5.17 8.78
C GLN A 177 7.44 -6.36 8.14
N THR A 178 6.54 -6.11 7.17
CA THR A 178 5.88 -7.18 6.41
C THR A 178 6.90 -8.03 5.66
N ALA A 179 7.85 -7.40 4.98
CA ALA A 179 8.91 -8.09 4.26
C ALA A 179 9.80 -8.92 5.20
N ILE A 180 10.16 -8.38 6.37
CA ILE A 180 10.90 -9.11 7.41
C ILE A 180 10.12 -10.34 7.87
N ASN A 181 8.84 -10.16 8.23
CA ASN A 181 8.00 -11.24 8.73
C ASN A 181 7.77 -12.33 7.67
N ALA A 182 7.66 -11.92 6.41
CA ALA A 182 7.56 -12.83 5.26
C ALA A 182 8.90 -13.38 4.78
N LYS A 183 10.04 -12.95 5.34
CA LYS A 183 11.39 -13.37 4.95
C LYS A 183 11.70 -13.14 3.47
N VAL A 184 11.29 -11.99 2.93
CA VAL A 184 11.56 -11.55 1.56
C VAL A 184 12.40 -10.28 1.55
N LYS A 185 13.05 -9.96 0.43
CA LYS A 185 13.89 -8.76 0.33
C LYS A 185 13.02 -7.51 0.24
N ALA A 186 13.31 -6.52 1.09
CA ALA A 186 12.59 -5.25 1.11
C ALA A 186 13.32 -4.17 0.31
N ILE A 187 12.55 -3.38 -0.44
CA ILE A 187 12.94 -2.09 -1.01
C ILE A 187 12.05 -1.02 -0.40
N GLY A 188 12.64 -0.09 0.35
CA GLY A 188 11.96 1.10 0.83
C GLY A 188 11.98 2.18 -0.24
N VAL A 189 10.84 2.82 -0.53
CA VAL A 189 10.75 3.92 -1.49
C VAL A 189 10.51 5.24 -0.78
N THR A 190 11.18 6.32 -1.20
CA THR A 190 11.19 7.60 -0.47
C THR A 190 10.21 8.63 -1.03
N TRP A 191 9.55 8.36 -2.14
CA TRP A 191 8.54 9.26 -2.72
C TRP A 191 7.16 9.19 -2.05
N GLY A 192 6.98 8.25 -1.09
CA GLY A 192 5.71 8.03 -0.40
C GLY A 192 5.50 8.90 0.83
N CYS A 193 4.75 8.36 1.80
CA CYS A 193 4.28 9.10 2.97
C CYS A 193 5.30 9.15 4.12
N ARG A 194 6.34 8.32 4.12
CA ARG A 194 7.28 8.19 5.24
C ARG A 194 8.68 8.66 4.86
N PRO A 195 9.39 9.32 5.80
CA PRO A 195 10.76 9.76 5.55
C PRO A 195 11.72 8.56 5.48
N ARG A 196 12.80 8.70 4.71
CA ARG A 196 13.89 7.71 4.62
C ARG A 196 14.39 7.21 5.98
N SER A 197 14.42 8.10 6.99
CA SER A 197 14.86 7.75 8.35
C SER A 197 13.94 6.75 9.07
N GLU A 198 12.66 6.70 8.72
CA GLU A 198 11.73 5.68 9.24
C GLU A 198 12.04 4.32 8.60
N LEU A 199 12.18 4.29 7.28
CA LEU A 199 12.48 3.07 6.53
C LEU A 199 13.82 2.45 6.97
N ALA A 200 14.83 3.28 7.19
CA ALA A 200 16.16 2.85 7.60
C ALA A 200 16.20 2.11 8.95
N LYS A 201 15.22 2.36 9.84
CA LYS A 201 15.13 1.64 11.15
C LYS A 201 14.91 0.14 10.98
N PHE A 202 14.36 -0.30 9.85
CA PHE A 202 14.08 -1.70 9.55
C PHE A 202 15.19 -2.38 8.74
N SER A 203 16.25 -1.65 8.39
CA SER A 203 17.38 -2.15 7.60
C SER A 203 16.96 -2.90 6.33
N PRO A 204 16.11 -2.31 5.49
CA PRO A 204 15.72 -2.94 4.23
C PRO A 204 16.96 -3.17 3.35
N LYS A 205 16.86 -4.12 2.40
CA LYS A 205 17.99 -4.41 1.51
C LYS A 205 18.42 -3.20 0.70
N TRP A 206 17.44 -2.38 0.28
CA TRP A 206 17.67 -1.11 -0.43
C TRP A 206 16.65 -0.04 0.01
N ILE A 207 17.07 1.23 -0.08
CA ILE A 207 16.19 2.39 0.00
C ILE A 207 16.48 3.23 -1.23
N VAL A 208 15.46 3.43 -2.09
CA VAL A 208 15.58 4.06 -3.39
C VAL A 208 14.75 5.34 -3.46
N ASP A 209 15.16 6.27 -4.32
CA ASP A 209 14.50 7.55 -4.56
C ASP A 209 13.73 7.58 -5.89
N THR A 210 14.01 6.62 -6.79
CA THR A 210 13.41 6.56 -8.13
C THR A 210 13.04 5.13 -8.53
N THR A 211 12.10 5.01 -9.48
CA THR A 211 11.73 3.71 -10.08
C THR A 211 12.87 3.12 -10.90
N LYS A 212 13.75 3.95 -11.46
CA LYS A 212 14.94 3.52 -12.21
C LYS A 212 15.90 2.69 -11.37
N GLU A 213 16.11 3.06 -10.12
CA GLU A 213 16.96 2.28 -9.20
C GLU A 213 16.37 0.90 -8.94
N ILE A 214 15.02 0.76 -8.97
CA ILE A 214 14.37 -0.57 -8.87
C ILE A 214 14.68 -1.41 -10.12
N GLU A 215 14.61 -0.82 -11.33
CA GLU A 215 14.97 -1.50 -12.57
C GLU A 215 16.42 -1.99 -12.53
N GLU A 216 17.36 -1.15 -12.08
CA GLU A 216 18.78 -1.49 -11.92
C GLU A 216 18.98 -2.64 -10.92
N ILE A 217 18.27 -2.63 -9.79
CA ILE A 217 18.30 -3.72 -8.81
C ILE A 217 17.82 -5.03 -9.43
N VAL A 218 16.72 -5.00 -10.17
CA VAL A 218 16.18 -6.19 -10.86
C VAL A 218 17.17 -6.72 -11.88
N GLU A 219 17.80 -5.85 -12.65
CA GLU A 219 18.80 -6.23 -13.68
C GLU A 219 20.07 -6.82 -13.09
N SER A 220 20.51 -6.33 -11.93
CA SER A 220 21.69 -6.86 -11.23
C SER A 220 21.50 -8.27 -10.64
N HIS A 221 20.25 -8.77 -10.62
CA HIS A 221 19.88 -10.08 -10.09
C HIS A 221 19.44 -11.07 -11.18
N LYS A 222 19.93 -10.86 -12.41
CA LYS A 222 19.75 -11.82 -13.54
C LYS A 222 20.45 -13.14 -13.33
#